data_e667c452c056b9f3d71a3bdf200047e9
#
_entry.id   e667c452c056b9f3d71a3bdf200047e9
#
_cell.length_a   1.000
_cell.length_b   1.000
_cell.length_c   1.000
_cell.angle_alpha   90.00
_cell.angle_beta   90.00
_cell.angle_gamma   90.00
#
_symmetry.space_group_name_H-M   'P 1'
#
loop_
_entity.id
_entity.type
_entity.pdbx_description
1 polymer ?
#
loop_
_entity_poly.entity_id
_entity_poly.type
_entity_poly.pdbx_seq_one_letter_code
_entity_poly.pdbx_strand_id
1 'polypeptide(L)'
;PLVNKYENKIEVNETKKNFEKTVEKLQEESKEEDSPLNKLYSDMKAYNEKIYKDKQSDLKDPWSYEQSSFDLTKYGVENNIIGYIIVPHMEIELPIYLGANSDNMAKGAVHMSQTSLPIGGENTNCVIAAHRGYKGIPMFCDIEIMEIGDEVIIKNLWETLKYRVSNIKIINPSDSQEVLIQSGKDMVTLITCHPYTKNYKRYVVYCEREKDDEENNNQTVSNETVTANKEDKPKKLSESQYRILFDRYSPLVGVVIMGLLLIVLIVTGKKKK
;
A
#
# COMPACT_ATOMS: atom_id res chain seq x y z
N PRO A 1 22.67 5.82 1.16
CA PRO A 1 21.21 5.96 1.29
C PRO A 1 20.56 6.63 0.06
N LEU A 2 21.14 7.75 -0.48
CA LEU A 2 20.58 8.45 -1.64
C LEU A 2 20.67 7.62 -2.93
N VAL A 3 21.78 6.92 -3.14
CA VAL A 3 22.01 6.04 -4.31
C VAL A 3 20.95 4.92 -4.32
N ASN A 4 20.76 4.22 -3.21
CA ASN A 4 19.77 3.15 -3.12
C ASN A 4 18.33 3.67 -3.37
N LYS A 5 17.99 4.88 -2.90
CA LYS A 5 16.68 5.49 -3.17
C LYS A 5 16.49 5.76 -4.67
N TYR A 6 17.56 6.19 -5.36
CA TYR A 6 17.50 6.46 -6.78
C TYR A 6 17.43 5.17 -7.62
N GLU A 7 18.24 4.18 -7.29
CA GLU A 7 18.22 2.84 -7.93
C GLU A 7 16.86 2.17 -7.76
N ASN A 8 16.30 2.17 -6.55
CA ASN A 8 14.98 1.62 -6.29
C ASN A 8 13.86 2.33 -7.08
N LYS A 9 13.97 3.67 -7.24
CA LYS A 9 12.99 4.41 -8.04
C LYS A 9 13.04 4.02 -9.52
N ILE A 10 14.25 3.76 -10.05
CA ILE A 10 14.41 3.26 -11.42
C ILE A 10 13.80 1.87 -11.54
N GLU A 11 14.11 0.95 -10.62
CA GLU A 11 13.60 -0.42 -10.64
C GLU A 11 12.06 -0.46 -10.55
N VAL A 12 11.45 0.33 -9.67
CA VAL A 12 9.98 0.44 -9.58
C VAL A 12 9.39 0.98 -10.88
N ASN A 13 10.02 2.00 -11.50
CA ASN A 13 9.54 2.55 -12.77
C ASN A 13 9.67 1.57 -13.94
N GLU A 14 10.76 0.80 -14.00
CA GLU A 14 10.94 -0.25 -15.03
C GLU A 14 9.91 -1.37 -14.82
N THR A 15 9.70 -1.80 -13.60
CA THR A 15 8.69 -2.81 -13.23
C THR A 15 7.29 -2.35 -13.63
N LYS A 16 6.95 -1.09 -13.37
CA LYS A 16 5.68 -0.47 -13.78
C LYS A 16 5.51 -0.47 -15.31
N LYS A 17 6.52 0.00 -16.02
CA LYS A 17 6.49 0.04 -17.50
C LYS A 17 6.33 -1.35 -18.11
N ASN A 18 6.97 -2.36 -17.53
CA ASN A 18 6.82 -3.74 -17.99
C ASN A 18 5.40 -4.28 -17.67
N PHE A 19 4.85 -3.97 -16.51
CA PHE A 19 3.48 -4.31 -16.16
C PHE A 19 2.48 -3.65 -17.12
N GLU A 20 2.60 -2.35 -17.39
CA GLU A 20 1.73 -1.62 -18.32
C GLU A 20 1.75 -2.25 -19.74
N LYS A 21 2.93 -2.61 -20.24
CA LYS A 21 3.05 -3.34 -21.52
C LYS A 21 2.38 -4.72 -21.48
N THR A 22 2.49 -5.44 -20.35
CA THR A 22 1.81 -6.73 -20.18
C THR A 22 0.30 -6.55 -20.19
N VAL A 23 -0.21 -5.51 -19.51
CA VAL A 23 -1.64 -5.15 -19.51
C VAL A 23 -2.12 -4.85 -20.93
N GLU A 24 -1.42 -3.97 -21.66
CA GLU A 24 -1.77 -3.62 -23.05
C GLU A 24 -1.85 -4.88 -23.94
N LYS A 25 -0.82 -5.73 -23.87
CA LYS A 25 -0.80 -7.00 -24.64
C LYS A 25 -1.97 -7.91 -24.30
N LEU A 26 -2.22 -8.16 -23.00
CA LEU A 26 -3.29 -9.02 -22.55
C LEU A 26 -4.68 -8.45 -22.89
N GLN A 27 -4.85 -7.14 -22.86
CA GLN A 27 -6.09 -6.48 -23.26
C GLN A 27 -6.33 -6.54 -24.77
N GLU A 28 -5.29 -6.44 -25.59
CA GLU A 28 -5.41 -6.64 -27.05
C GLU A 28 -5.82 -8.08 -27.38
N GLU A 29 -5.28 -9.07 -26.65
CA GLU A 29 -5.60 -10.48 -26.81
C GLU A 29 -6.98 -10.85 -26.20
N SER A 30 -7.56 -9.99 -25.34
CA SER A 30 -8.80 -10.27 -24.58
C SER A 30 -10.09 -10.11 -25.40
N LYS A 31 -10.02 -9.81 -26.69
CA LYS A 31 -11.20 -9.68 -27.58
C LYS A 31 -11.95 -10.98 -27.77
N GLU A 32 -11.36 -12.12 -27.44
CA GLU A 32 -11.99 -13.43 -27.44
C GLU A 32 -12.56 -13.76 -26.06
N GLU A 33 -13.75 -14.37 -26.01
CA GLU A 33 -14.45 -14.71 -24.76
C GLU A 33 -13.62 -15.67 -23.88
N ASP A 34 -12.87 -16.58 -24.49
CA ASP A 34 -11.98 -17.55 -23.84
C ASP A 34 -10.54 -17.04 -23.63
N SER A 35 -10.30 -15.74 -23.64
CA SER A 35 -8.95 -15.21 -23.45
C SER A 35 -8.36 -15.55 -22.07
N PRO A 36 -7.02 -15.68 -21.94
CA PRO A 36 -6.36 -15.93 -20.66
C PRO A 36 -6.71 -14.87 -19.60
N LEU A 37 -6.90 -13.62 -20.01
CA LEU A 37 -7.24 -12.52 -19.12
C LEU A 37 -8.68 -12.64 -18.56
N ASN A 38 -9.66 -13.03 -19.40
CA ASN A 38 -11.04 -13.25 -18.97
C ASN A 38 -11.14 -14.47 -18.04
N LYS A 39 -10.40 -15.53 -18.35
CA LYS A 39 -10.31 -16.70 -17.49
C LYS A 39 -9.67 -16.36 -16.14
N LEU A 40 -8.58 -15.59 -16.13
CA LEU A 40 -7.94 -15.11 -14.89
C LEU A 40 -8.95 -14.36 -14.02
N TYR A 41 -9.71 -13.40 -14.59
CA TYR A 41 -10.71 -12.64 -13.85
C TYR A 41 -11.78 -13.55 -13.24
N SER A 42 -12.30 -14.50 -14.02
CA SER A 42 -13.30 -15.47 -13.56
C SER A 42 -12.78 -16.32 -12.39
N ASP A 43 -11.55 -16.84 -12.51
CA ASP A 43 -10.93 -17.66 -11.49
C ASP A 43 -10.62 -16.87 -10.21
N MET A 44 -10.21 -15.58 -10.35
CA MET A 44 -10.02 -14.67 -9.20
C MET A 44 -11.35 -14.36 -8.49
N LYS A 45 -12.43 -14.18 -9.26
CA LYS A 45 -13.77 -13.96 -8.70
C LYS A 45 -14.24 -15.20 -7.95
N ALA A 46 -14.08 -16.39 -8.54
CA ALA A 46 -14.40 -17.66 -7.89
C ALA A 46 -13.58 -17.88 -6.60
N TYR A 47 -12.30 -17.48 -6.59
CA TYR A 47 -11.47 -17.49 -5.40
C TYR A 47 -12.04 -16.58 -4.30
N ASN A 48 -12.38 -15.33 -4.63
CA ASN A 48 -12.96 -14.37 -3.67
C ASN A 48 -14.27 -14.88 -3.07
N GLU A 49 -15.16 -15.44 -3.90
CA GLU A 49 -16.41 -16.04 -3.44
C GLU A 49 -16.16 -17.24 -2.51
N LYS A 50 -15.18 -18.07 -2.84
CA LYS A 50 -14.82 -19.25 -2.04
C LYS A 50 -14.33 -18.85 -0.66
N ILE A 51 -13.34 -17.95 -0.56
CA ILE A 51 -12.79 -17.55 0.75
C ILE A 51 -13.83 -16.85 1.64
N TYR A 52 -14.77 -16.11 1.04
CA TYR A 52 -15.89 -15.54 1.77
C TYR A 52 -16.80 -16.62 2.37
N LYS A 53 -17.16 -17.63 1.56
CA LYS A 53 -17.97 -18.79 2.02
C LYS A 53 -17.27 -19.61 3.10
N ASP A 54 -15.98 -19.81 2.96
CA ASP A 54 -15.13 -20.57 3.88
C ASP A 54 -14.71 -19.76 5.13
N LYS A 55 -15.19 -18.50 5.26
CA LYS A 55 -14.94 -17.59 6.40
C LYS A 55 -13.45 -17.38 6.71
N GLN A 56 -12.58 -17.47 5.70
CA GLN A 56 -11.14 -17.21 5.80
C GLN A 56 -10.45 -17.93 6.99
N SER A 57 -10.70 -19.21 7.17
CA SER A 57 -10.30 -20.00 8.36
C SER A 57 -8.78 -20.04 8.61
N ASP A 58 -7.97 -19.84 7.58
CA ASP A 58 -6.50 -20.02 7.63
C ASP A 58 -5.72 -18.70 7.54
N LEU A 59 -6.31 -17.61 7.99
CA LEU A 59 -5.70 -16.29 7.94
C LEU A 59 -4.53 -16.17 8.93
N LYS A 60 -3.36 -15.78 8.43
CA LYS A 60 -2.13 -15.63 9.21
C LYS A 60 -1.50 -14.25 9.00
N ASP A 61 -0.68 -13.82 9.95
CA ASP A 61 0.07 -12.57 9.83
C ASP A 61 0.95 -12.56 8.57
N PRO A 62 0.98 -11.48 7.75
CA PRO A 62 1.77 -11.43 6.51
C PRO A 62 3.26 -11.73 6.70
N TRP A 63 3.82 -11.44 7.87
CA TRP A 63 5.20 -11.72 8.21
C TRP A 63 5.47 -13.18 8.59
N SER A 64 4.48 -14.06 8.50
CA SER A 64 4.72 -15.51 8.51
C SER A 64 5.34 -16.01 7.20
N TYR A 65 5.42 -15.15 6.15
CA TYR A 65 6.00 -15.41 4.84
C TYR A 65 5.35 -16.57 4.06
N GLU A 66 4.03 -16.66 4.11
CA GLU A 66 3.31 -17.68 3.38
C GLU A 66 3.30 -17.43 1.87
N GLN A 67 3.31 -18.53 1.11
CA GLN A 67 3.20 -18.49 -0.35
C GLN A 67 1.74 -18.22 -0.76
N SER A 68 1.58 -17.52 -1.90
CA SER A 68 0.26 -17.39 -2.51
C SER A 68 -0.24 -18.76 -3.01
N SER A 69 -1.51 -19.03 -2.80
CA SER A 69 -2.21 -20.16 -3.40
C SER A 69 -2.63 -19.91 -4.86
N PHE A 70 -2.45 -18.68 -5.38
CA PHE A 70 -2.86 -18.28 -6.72
C PHE A 70 -1.65 -18.02 -7.62
N ASP A 71 -1.60 -18.67 -8.76
CA ASP A 71 -0.48 -18.62 -9.70
C ASP A 71 -0.87 -17.84 -10.98
N LEU A 72 -0.32 -16.64 -11.14
CA LEU A 72 -0.58 -15.77 -12.28
C LEU A 72 0.15 -16.20 -13.56
N THR A 73 1.22 -17.00 -13.44
CA THR A 73 2.02 -17.38 -14.61
C THR A 73 1.24 -18.23 -15.61
N LYS A 74 0.25 -18.99 -15.12
CA LYS A 74 -0.68 -19.79 -15.95
C LYS A 74 -1.51 -18.95 -16.92
N TYR A 75 -1.60 -17.65 -16.68
CA TYR A 75 -2.38 -16.70 -17.48
C TYR A 75 -1.48 -15.72 -18.26
N GLY A 76 -0.18 -15.99 -18.33
CA GLY A 76 0.77 -15.15 -19.03
C GLY A 76 1.20 -13.87 -18.28
N VAL A 77 0.85 -13.76 -16.98
CA VAL A 77 1.29 -12.65 -16.13
C VAL A 77 2.58 -13.05 -15.43
N GLU A 78 3.68 -12.44 -15.88
CA GLU A 78 5.00 -12.69 -15.33
C GLU A 78 5.23 -11.94 -13.99
N ASN A 79 6.24 -12.39 -13.24
CA ASN A 79 6.69 -11.74 -11.99
C ASN A 79 5.67 -11.68 -10.84
N ASN A 80 4.55 -12.38 -10.93
CA ASN A 80 3.51 -12.47 -9.89
C ASN A 80 2.95 -11.10 -9.42
N ILE A 81 3.00 -10.08 -10.30
CA ILE A 81 2.47 -8.73 -10.05
C ILE A 81 1.04 -8.67 -10.56
N ILE A 82 0.08 -8.39 -9.66
CA ILE A 82 -1.34 -8.28 -9.99
C ILE A 82 -1.78 -6.83 -10.24
N GLY A 83 -0.99 -5.88 -9.85
CA GLY A 83 -1.33 -4.47 -9.96
C GLY A 83 -0.38 -3.55 -9.20
N TYR A 84 -0.85 -2.33 -9.00
CA TYR A 84 -0.15 -1.28 -8.24
C TYR A 84 -1.08 -0.66 -7.21
N ILE A 85 -0.51 -0.37 -6.03
CA ILE A 85 -1.16 0.48 -5.04
C ILE A 85 -0.56 1.88 -5.10
N ILE A 86 -1.44 2.89 -5.13
CA ILE A 86 -1.08 4.31 -5.10
C ILE A 86 -1.75 4.92 -3.87
N VAL A 87 -0.97 5.57 -3.03
CA VAL A 87 -1.48 6.30 -1.85
C VAL A 87 -0.93 7.72 -1.90
N PRO A 88 -1.72 8.68 -2.44
CA PRO A 88 -1.25 10.05 -2.68
C PRO A 88 -0.73 10.74 -1.42
N HIS A 89 -1.42 10.59 -0.29
CA HIS A 89 -1.01 11.22 0.98
C HIS A 89 0.35 10.72 1.49
N MET A 90 0.73 9.47 1.21
CA MET A 90 2.07 8.93 1.51
C MET A 90 3.08 9.15 0.38
N GLU A 91 2.68 9.73 -0.75
CA GLU A 91 3.50 9.91 -1.95
C GLU A 91 4.14 8.59 -2.44
N ILE A 92 3.39 7.48 -2.38
CA ILE A 92 3.88 6.17 -2.80
C ILE A 92 3.09 5.60 -3.98
N GLU A 93 3.81 4.87 -4.82
CA GLU A 93 3.29 3.96 -5.82
C GLU A 93 4.13 2.68 -5.77
N LEU A 94 3.51 1.54 -5.46
CA LEU A 94 4.21 0.27 -5.26
C LEU A 94 3.54 -0.86 -6.05
N PRO A 95 4.33 -1.77 -6.65
CA PRO A 95 3.77 -2.99 -7.21
C PRO A 95 3.15 -3.87 -6.12
N ILE A 96 2.06 -4.55 -6.45
CA ILE A 96 1.40 -5.54 -5.59
C ILE A 96 1.76 -6.93 -6.09
N TYR A 97 2.57 -7.64 -5.32
CA TYR A 97 2.91 -9.03 -5.58
C TYR A 97 1.91 -9.96 -4.91
N LEU A 98 1.53 -11.05 -5.55
CA LEU A 98 0.73 -12.08 -4.89
C LEU A 98 1.59 -12.95 -3.96
N GLY A 99 1.14 -13.07 -2.72
CA GLY A 99 1.80 -13.85 -1.68
C GLY A 99 2.84 -13.08 -0.87
N ALA A 100 2.64 -13.09 0.43
CA ALA A 100 3.50 -12.44 1.41
C ALA A 100 4.71 -13.32 1.75
N ASN A 101 5.64 -13.50 0.80
CA ASN A 101 6.94 -14.11 1.05
C ASN A 101 8.05 -13.06 1.16
N SER A 102 9.22 -13.46 1.68
CA SER A 102 10.35 -12.56 1.93
C SER A 102 10.83 -11.81 0.69
N ASP A 103 10.82 -12.50 -0.47
CA ASP A 103 11.35 -11.95 -1.73
C ASP A 103 10.39 -10.90 -2.32
N ASN A 104 9.09 -11.16 -2.28
CA ASN A 104 8.07 -10.22 -2.72
C ASN A 104 8.03 -8.99 -1.80
N MET A 105 8.04 -9.21 -0.47
CA MET A 105 8.03 -8.12 0.51
C MET A 105 9.27 -7.22 0.42
N ALA A 106 10.41 -7.76 -0.03
CA ALA A 106 11.62 -6.97 -0.23
C ALA A 106 11.52 -6.01 -1.42
N LYS A 107 10.62 -6.27 -2.39
CA LYS A 107 10.47 -5.53 -3.65
C LYS A 107 9.33 -4.51 -3.64
N GLY A 108 8.25 -4.77 -2.87
CA GLY A 108 7.08 -3.90 -2.89
C GLY A 108 6.01 -4.27 -1.86
N ALA A 109 4.79 -3.89 -2.16
CA ALA A 109 3.62 -4.33 -1.43
C ALA A 109 3.23 -5.75 -1.83
N VAL A 110 2.62 -6.50 -0.91
CA VAL A 110 2.20 -7.88 -1.14
C VAL A 110 0.73 -8.06 -0.78
N HIS A 111 0.04 -8.83 -1.58
CA HIS A 111 -1.28 -9.35 -1.24
C HIS A 111 -1.14 -10.46 -0.19
N MET A 112 -1.88 -10.35 0.90
CA MET A 112 -1.90 -11.34 1.98
C MET A 112 -2.76 -12.54 1.57
N SER A 113 -2.17 -13.74 1.56
CA SER A 113 -2.89 -14.98 1.24
C SER A 113 -4.12 -15.17 2.14
N GLN A 114 -5.14 -15.85 1.63
CA GLN A 114 -6.44 -16.04 2.30
C GLN A 114 -7.25 -14.73 2.51
N THR A 115 -6.90 -13.66 1.79
CA THR A 115 -7.74 -12.46 1.65
C THR A 115 -8.21 -12.30 0.22
N SER A 116 -9.15 -11.39 -0.04
CA SER A 116 -9.66 -11.19 -1.39
C SER A 116 -8.58 -10.68 -2.34
N LEU A 117 -8.56 -11.20 -3.55
CA LEU A 117 -7.71 -10.70 -4.63
C LEU A 117 -8.18 -9.28 -5.04
N PRO A 118 -7.28 -8.41 -5.53
CA PRO A 118 -7.53 -6.98 -5.73
C PRO A 118 -8.34 -6.67 -7.00
N ILE A 119 -9.52 -7.28 -7.14
CA ILE A 119 -10.46 -7.05 -8.23
C ILE A 119 -11.77 -6.37 -7.76
N GLY A 120 -11.83 -5.96 -6.47
CA GLY A 120 -13.01 -5.37 -5.88
C GLY A 120 -14.21 -6.31 -5.81
N GLY A 121 -15.36 -5.74 -5.51
CA GLY A 121 -16.65 -6.43 -5.45
C GLY A 121 -17.20 -6.55 -4.04
N GLU A 122 -18.51 -6.75 -3.94
CA GLU A 122 -19.20 -6.92 -2.67
C GLU A 122 -18.69 -8.18 -1.92
N ASN A 123 -18.63 -8.10 -0.61
CA ASN A 123 -18.11 -9.16 0.26
C ASN A 123 -16.62 -9.47 -0.02
N THR A 124 -15.83 -8.42 -0.23
CA THR A 124 -14.37 -8.54 -0.39
C THR A 124 -13.61 -7.67 0.62
N ASN A 125 -12.43 -8.14 1.01
CA ASN A 125 -11.41 -7.34 1.69
C ASN A 125 -10.03 -7.79 1.19
N CYS A 126 -9.43 -7.00 0.32
CA CYS A 126 -8.07 -7.23 -0.16
C CYS A 126 -7.07 -6.66 0.86
N VAL A 127 -6.31 -7.52 1.55
CA VAL A 127 -5.31 -7.07 2.52
C VAL A 127 -3.95 -6.96 1.84
N ILE A 128 -3.39 -5.75 1.88
CA ILE A 128 -2.10 -5.40 1.27
C ILE A 128 -1.12 -5.05 2.38
N ALA A 129 -0.05 -5.83 2.48
CA ALA A 129 1.02 -5.63 3.44
C ALA A 129 2.26 -5.03 2.77
N ALA A 130 2.99 -4.20 3.50
CA ALA A 130 4.32 -3.75 3.10
C ALA A 130 5.17 -3.44 4.32
N HIS A 131 6.50 -3.51 4.16
CA HIS A 131 7.42 -3.11 5.22
C HIS A 131 7.24 -1.64 5.61
N ARG A 132 7.57 -1.34 6.85
CA ARG A 132 7.62 0.03 7.34
C ARG A 132 8.95 0.71 6.98
N GLY A 133 9.25 0.72 5.67
CA GLY A 133 10.53 1.08 5.09
C GLY A 133 11.48 -0.11 4.97
N TYR A 134 12.12 -0.27 3.81
CA TYR A 134 13.06 -1.37 3.58
C TYR A 134 14.17 -0.95 2.61
N LYS A 135 15.44 -1.05 3.02
CA LYS A 135 16.63 -0.75 2.21
C LYS A 135 16.56 0.57 1.42
N GLY A 136 15.93 1.61 1.99
CA GLY A 136 15.79 2.93 1.37
C GLY A 136 14.51 3.10 0.54
N ILE A 137 13.70 2.07 0.35
CA ILE A 137 12.35 2.17 -0.21
C ILE A 137 11.40 2.57 0.93
N PRO A 138 10.63 3.66 0.81
CA PRO A 138 9.76 4.10 1.90
C PRO A 138 8.64 3.11 2.22
N MET A 139 8.10 2.40 1.21
CA MET A 139 6.96 1.48 1.38
C MET A 139 5.85 2.10 2.25
N PHE A 140 5.40 1.43 3.33
CA PHE A 140 4.42 1.98 4.27
C PHE A 140 5.07 2.68 5.48
N CYS A 141 6.25 3.30 5.30
CA CYS A 141 6.96 4.01 6.36
C CYS A 141 6.08 5.08 7.02
N ASP A 142 5.45 5.89 6.19
CA ASP A 142 4.68 7.06 6.61
C ASP A 142 3.17 6.77 6.84
N ILE A 143 2.75 5.51 6.99
CA ILE A 143 1.33 5.12 7.12
C ILE A 143 0.58 5.84 8.27
N GLU A 144 1.30 6.32 9.30
CA GLU A 144 0.69 7.06 10.42
C GLU A 144 0.23 8.48 10.06
N ILE A 145 0.59 8.99 8.86
CA ILE A 145 0.04 10.29 8.40
C ILE A 145 -1.34 10.14 7.81
N MET A 146 -1.77 8.91 7.48
CA MET A 146 -3.08 8.65 6.88
C MET A 146 -4.21 9.10 7.82
N GLU A 147 -5.25 9.70 7.21
CA GLU A 147 -6.44 10.20 7.87
C GLU A 147 -7.71 9.61 7.26
N ILE A 148 -8.80 9.64 8.01
CA ILE A 148 -10.12 9.23 7.50
C ILE A 148 -10.47 10.11 6.27
N GLY A 149 -10.89 9.46 5.17
CA GLY A 149 -11.22 10.11 3.91
C GLY A 149 -10.07 10.18 2.92
N ASP A 150 -8.83 9.82 3.30
CA ASP A 150 -7.71 9.75 2.35
C ASP A 150 -7.95 8.72 1.26
N GLU A 151 -7.44 9.01 0.07
CA GLU A 151 -7.59 8.16 -1.09
C GLU A 151 -6.54 7.05 -1.12
N VAL A 152 -7.00 5.84 -1.47
CA VAL A 152 -6.18 4.68 -1.81
C VAL A 152 -6.63 4.14 -3.15
N ILE A 153 -5.71 3.99 -4.10
CA ILE A 153 -6.00 3.57 -5.47
C ILE A 153 -5.32 2.23 -5.75
N ILE A 154 -6.06 1.29 -6.29
CA ILE A 154 -5.55 0.03 -6.81
C ILE A 154 -5.71 0.02 -8.32
N LYS A 155 -4.61 -0.06 -9.06
CA LYS A 155 -4.61 -0.33 -10.51
C LYS A 155 -4.31 -1.80 -10.71
N ASN A 156 -5.26 -2.55 -11.19
CA ASN A 156 -5.09 -3.96 -11.53
C ASN A 156 -4.98 -4.15 -13.06
N LEU A 157 -5.10 -5.39 -13.54
CA LEU A 157 -5.01 -5.73 -14.97
C LEU A 157 -6.21 -5.24 -15.79
N TRP A 158 -7.33 -4.90 -15.17
CA TRP A 158 -8.60 -4.55 -15.84
C TRP A 158 -9.02 -3.11 -15.63
N GLU A 159 -8.84 -2.59 -14.41
CA GLU A 159 -9.45 -1.34 -13.99
C GLU A 159 -8.68 -0.61 -12.89
N THR A 160 -9.11 0.60 -12.60
CA THR A 160 -8.62 1.40 -11.47
C THR A 160 -9.71 1.48 -10.42
N LEU A 161 -9.44 0.94 -9.24
CA LEU A 161 -10.33 0.89 -8.11
C LEU A 161 -9.97 1.97 -7.11
N LYS A 162 -10.93 2.80 -6.70
CA LYS A 162 -10.74 3.88 -5.73
C LYS A 162 -11.40 3.55 -4.42
N TYR A 163 -10.67 3.78 -3.33
CA TYR A 163 -11.12 3.54 -1.97
C TYR A 163 -10.82 4.76 -1.11
N ARG A 164 -11.62 4.93 -0.04
CA ARG A 164 -11.41 5.97 1.00
C ARG A 164 -11.15 5.34 2.34
N VAL A 165 -10.19 5.89 3.09
CA VAL A 165 -9.92 5.46 4.46
C VAL A 165 -11.18 5.66 5.31
N SER A 166 -11.68 4.58 5.89
CA SER A 166 -12.87 4.56 6.74
C SER A 166 -12.56 4.35 8.22
N ASN A 167 -11.42 3.69 8.53
CA ASN A 167 -11.01 3.43 9.92
C ASN A 167 -9.51 3.16 10.01
N ILE A 168 -8.93 3.39 11.19
CA ILE A 168 -7.51 3.13 11.48
C ILE A 168 -7.40 2.48 12.85
N LYS A 169 -6.63 1.38 12.96
CA LYS A 169 -6.42 0.66 14.22
C LYS A 169 -4.96 0.22 14.40
N ILE A 170 -4.58 -0.01 15.65
CA ILE A 170 -3.35 -0.72 16.02
C ILE A 170 -3.76 -2.04 16.67
N ILE A 171 -3.33 -3.15 16.09
CA ILE A 171 -3.68 -4.51 16.49
C ILE A 171 -2.46 -5.34 16.88
N ASN A 172 -2.66 -6.52 17.51
CA ASN A 172 -1.59 -7.51 17.65
C ASN A 172 -1.41 -8.31 16.36
N PRO A 173 -0.23 -8.90 16.12
CA PRO A 173 -0.03 -9.79 14.97
C PRO A 173 -0.97 -11.01 14.94
N SER A 174 -1.44 -11.45 16.10
CA SER A 174 -2.37 -12.57 16.26
C SER A 174 -3.84 -12.22 15.99
N ASP A 175 -4.19 -10.94 15.90
CA ASP A 175 -5.56 -10.48 15.78
C ASP A 175 -6.06 -10.53 14.32
N SER A 176 -5.90 -11.69 13.67
CA SER A 176 -6.26 -11.90 12.25
C SER A 176 -7.75 -11.62 11.96
N GLN A 177 -8.61 -11.71 12.97
CA GLN A 177 -10.03 -11.39 12.84
C GLN A 177 -10.32 -9.93 12.48
N GLU A 178 -9.38 -9.02 12.75
CA GLU A 178 -9.50 -7.60 12.43
C GLU A 178 -9.43 -7.30 10.92
N VAL A 179 -8.96 -8.25 10.12
CA VAL A 179 -8.84 -8.10 8.66
C VAL A 179 -9.75 -9.03 7.87
N LEU A 180 -10.75 -9.65 8.52
CA LEU A 180 -11.75 -10.48 7.86
C LEU A 180 -12.64 -9.67 6.90
N ILE A 181 -13.20 -10.36 5.92
CA ILE A 181 -14.21 -9.83 5.01
C ILE A 181 -15.45 -9.41 5.80
N GLN A 182 -15.94 -8.19 5.58
CA GLN A 182 -17.18 -7.68 6.12
C GLN A 182 -18.30 -7.83 5.08
N SER A 183 -19.41 -8.45 5.47
CA SER A 183 -20.56 -8.66 4.59
C SER A 183 -21.09 -7.33 4.04
N GLY A 184 -21.39 -7.29 2.75
CA GLY A 184 -21.93 -6.13 2.05
C GLY A 184 -20.90 -5.04 1.71
N LYS A 185 -19.62 -5.25 2.02
CA LYS A 185 -18.57 -4.26 1.76
C LYS A 185 -17.58 -4.70 0.68
N ASP A 186 -17.07 -3.73 -0.06
CA ASP A 186 -15.90 -3.81 -0.92
C ASP A 186 -14.78 -3.03 -0.26
N MET A 187 -13.74 -3.74 0.21
CA MET A 187 -12.71 -3.16 1.06
C MET A 187 -11.29 -3.47 0.57
N VAL A 188 -10.40 -2.54 0.86
CA VAL A 188 -8.95 -2.73 0.87
C VAL A 188 -8.43 -2.38 2.26
N THR A 189 -7.58 -3.24 2.81
CA THR A 189 -6.94 -3.02 4.12
C THR A 189 -5.43 -2.96 3.95
N LEU A 190 -4.81 -1.85 4.39
CA LEU A 190 -3.36 -1.70 4.41
C LEU A 190 -2.83 -2.12 5.78
N ILE A 191 -1.75 -2.90 5.82
CA ILE A 191 -1.15 -3.37 7.07
C ILE A 191 0.37 -3.26 7.05
N THR A 192 0.95 -2.79 8.14
CA THR A 192 2.41 -2.74 8.33
C THR A 192 2.81 -2.94 9.79
N CYS A 193 4.10 -3.16 10.04
CA CYS A 193 4.65 -3.28 11.38
C CYS A 193 4.56 -1.97 12.17
N HIS A 194 4.30 -2.08 13.49
CA HIS A 194 4.18 -0.95 14.41
C HIS A 194 4.72 -1.33 15.80
N PRO A 195 5.29 -0.40 16.61
CA PRO A 195 5.82 0.91 16.21
C PRO A 195 7.02 0.78 15.26
N TYR A 196 7.37 1.86 14.56
CA TYR A 196 8.54 1.90 13.69
C TYR A 196 9.80 1.38 14.43
N THR A 197 10.55 0.47 13.80
CA THR A 197 11.71 -0.29 14.33
C THR A 197 11.42 -1.34 15.40
N LYS A 198 10.34 -1.24 16.19
CA LYS A 198 10.02 -2.17 17.28
C LYS A 198 9.16 -3.37 16.83
N ASN A 199 8.26 -3.18 15.89
CA ASN A 199 7.52 -4.18 15.09
C ASN A 199 6.65 -5.20 15.86
N TYR A 200 6.29 -4.96 17.13
CA TYR A 200 5.52 -5.92 17.94
C TYR A 200 3.98 -5.78 17.80
N LYS A 201 3.53 -4.78 17.07
CA LYS A 201 2.13 -4.55 16.69
C LYS A 201 1.99 -4.47 15.18
N ARG A 202 0.74 -4.28 14.71
CA ARG A 202 0.42 -3.94 13.32
C ARG A 202 -0.38 -2.63 13.29
N TYR A 203 -0.02 -1.74 12.38
CA TYR A 203 -0.81 -0.56 12.03
C TYR A 203 -1.67 -0.90 10.84
N VAL A 204 -2.98 -0.71 10.97
CA VAL A 204 -3.98 -1.14 9.99
C VAL A 204 -4.83 0.05 9.57
N VAL A 205 -4.94 0.25 8.26
CA VAL A 205 -5.78 1.28 7.63
C VAL A 205 -6.83 0.56 6.79
N TYR A 206 -8.10 0.73 7.16
CA TYR A 206 -9.25 0.16 6.46
C TYR A 206 -9.78 1.17 5.45
N CYS A 207 -10.01 0.73 4.23
CA CYS A 207 -10.53 1.58 3.16
C CYS A 207 -11.76 0.92 2.54
N GLU A 208 -12.82 1.70 2.33
CA GLU A 208 -14.04 1.25 1.66
C GLU A 208 -14.11 1.81 0.25
N ARG A 209 -14.70 1.04 -0.67
CA ARG A 209 -14.86 1.42 -2.08
C ARG A 209 -15.58 2.76 -2.19
N GLU A 210 -15.03 3.66 -2.99
CA GLU A 210 -15.73 4.89 -3.39
C GLU A 210 -16.88 4.51 -4.32
N LYS A 211 -18.11 4.95 -4.00
CA LYS A 211 -19.26 4.75 -4.88
C LYS A 211 -19.17 5.77 -6.00
N ASP A 212 -19.24 5.31 -7.24
CA ASP A 212 -19.35 6.22 -8.37
C ASP A 212 -20.69 6.97 -8.26
N ASP A 213 -20.65 8.31 -8.26
CA ASP A 213 -21.82 9.20 -8.09
C ASP A 213 -22.78 9.21 -9.30
N GLU A 214 -22.79 8.18 -10.13
CA GLU A 214 -23.69 8.11 -11.32
C GLU A 214 -25.16 7.81 -10.99
N GLU A 215 -25.53 7.46 -9.75
CA GLU A 215 -26.95 7.20 -9.39
C GLU A 215 -27.65 8.31 -8.59
N ASN A 216 -27.03 9.46 -8.32
CA ASN A 216 -27.63 10.49 -7.44
C ASN A 216 -28.08 11.77 -8.15
N ASN A 217 -28.71 11.65 -9.34
CA ASN A 217 -29.34 12.81 -9.98
C ASN A 217 -30.86 12.94 -9.70
N ASN A 218 -31.36 12.31 -8.66
CA ASN A 218 -32.77 12.46 -8.24
C ASN A 218 -32.98 12.28 -6.73
N GLN A 219 -32.30 13.06 -5.87
CA GLN A 219 -32.88 13.33 -4.56
C GLN A 219 -32.50 14.72 -4.06
N THR A 220 -33.52 15.46 -3.77
CA THR A 220 -33.66 16.82 -3.25
C THR A 220 -32.69 17.13 -2.11
N VAL A 221 -32.02 18.29 -2.28
CA VAL A 221 -31.22 18.97 -1.28
C VAL A 221 -31.95 19.10 0.06
N SER A 222 -31.52 18.40 1.09
CA SER A 222 -31.73 18.78 2.47
C SER A 222 -30.36 19.21 3.04
N ASN A 223 -30.22 20.53 3.16
CA ASN A 223 -29.07 21.17 3.80
C ASN A 223 -29.05 20.81 5.28
N GLU A 224 -28.22 19.85 5.68
CA GLU A 224 -27.71 19.81 7.03
C GLU A 224 -26.25 20.25 7.00
N THR A 225 -26.08 21.50 7.39
CA THR A 225 -24.77 22.15 7.59
C THR A 225 -24.06 21.48 8.78
N VAL A 226 -23.25 20.47 8.54
CA VAL A 226 -22.29 20.00 9.54
C VAL A 226 -21.11 20.97 9.49
N THR A 227 -21.19 22.01 10.30
CA THR A 227 -20.04 22.85 10.64
C THR A 227 -19.07 22.04 11.49
N ALA A 228 -18.16 21.32 10.85
CA ALA A 228 -16.98 20.81 11.51
C ALA A 228 -16.04 21.99 11.80
N ASN A 229 -16.10 22.52 13.01
CA ASN A 229 -15.03 23.37 13.55
C ASN A 229 -13.76 22.49 13.70
N LYS A 230 -12.95 22.43 12.64
CA LYS A 230 -11.55 22.00 12.76
C LYS A 230 -10.80 23.11 13.48
N GLU A 231 -10.68 23.01 14.81
CA GLU A 231 -9.57 23.67 15.51
C GLU A 231 -8.27 23.02 15.02
N ASP A 232 -7.56 23.67 14.14
CA ASP A 232 -6.22 23.30 13.68
C ASP A 232 -5.20 23.48 14.83
N LYS A 233 -5.31 22.63 15.84
CA LYS A 233 -4.19 22.42 16.77
C LYS A 233 -3.16 21.55 16.07
N PRO A 234 -1.89 21.94 15.97
CA PRO A 234 -0.86 21.14 15.34
C PRO A 234 -0.86 19.74 15.99
N LYS A 235 -1.18 18.72 15.21
CA LYS A 235 -1.24 17.32 15.67
C LYS A 235 0.15 16.92 16.14
N LYS A 236 0.28 16.57 17.42
CA LYS A 236 1.57 16.14 17.99
C LYS A 236 2.02 14.86 17.29
N LEU A 237 3.22 14.89 16.71
CA LEU A 237 3.79 13.72 16.04
C LEU A 237 3.92 12.54 17.01
N SER A 238 3.70 11.33 16.51
CA SER A 238 3.95 10.09 17.25
C SER A 238 5.45 9.84 17.43
N GLU A 239 5.83 8.99 18.40
CA GLU A 239 7.25 8.57 18.57
C GLU A 239 7.82 7.96 17.27
N SER A 240 7.01 7.19 16.55
CA SER A 240 7.39 6.60 15.25
C SER A 240 7.67 7.69 14.21
N GLN A 241 6.81 8.69 14.10
CA GLN A 241 6.97 9.82 13.17
C GLN A 241 8.23 10.63 13.47
N TYR A 242 8.53 10.89 14.76
CA TYR A 242 9.80 11.54 15.14
C TYR A 242 11.02 10.73 14.72
N ARG A 243 11.01 9.42 14.93
CA ARG A 243 12.11 8.54 14.52
C ARG A 243 12.29 8.50 13.01
N ILE A 244 11.20 8.40 12.24
CA ILE A 244 11.24 8.44 10.78
C ILE A 244 11.85 9.75 10.27
N LEU A 245 11.43 10.88 10.83
CA LEU A 245 12.00 12.19 10.50
C LEU A 245 13.49 12.28 10.86
N PHE A 246 13.87 11.78 12.03
CA PHE A 246 15.26 11.76 12.46
C PHE A 246 16.11 10.90 11.51
N ASP A 247 15.69 9.67 11.20
CA ASP A 247 16.42 8.78 10.28
C ASP A 247 16.54 9.36 8.86
N ARG A 248 15.50 10.09 8.43
CA ARG A 248 15.45 10.74 7.11
C ARG A 248 16.39 11.94 7.00
N TYR A 249 16.46 12.79 8.03
CA TYR A 249 17.14 14.09 7.95
C TYR A 249 18.48 14.16 8.70
N SER A 250 18.75 13.28 9.67
CA SER A 250 20.00 13.29 10.44
C SER A 250 21.27 13.22 9.56
N PRO A 251 21.33 12.46 8.46
CA PRO A 251 22.50 12.45 7.59
C PRO A 251 22.76 13.83 6.93
N LEU A 252 21.70 14.52 6.55
CA LEU A 252 21.80 15.87 5.94
C LEU A 252 22.28 16.91 6.96
N VAL A 253 21.75 16.86 8.18
CA VAL A 253 22.18 17.72 9.29
C VAL A 253 23.66 17.47 9.60
N GLY A 254 24.10 16.21 9.62
CA GLY A 254 25.52 15.85 9.80
C GLY A 254 26.44 16.47 8.74
N VAL A 255 26.05 16.40 7.47
CA VAL A 255 26.80 17.03 6.37
C VAL A 255 26.90 18.55 6.54
N VAL A 256 25.79 19.22 6.90
CA VAL A 256 25.77 20.66 7.13
C VAL A 256 26.69 21.05 8.30
N ILE A 257 26.62 20.33 9.43
CA ILE A 257 27.48 20.57 10.60
C ILE A 257 28.96 20.40 10.23
N MET A 258 29.31 19.31 9.52
CA MET A 258 30.70 19.10 9.06
C MET A 258 31.16 20.20 8.12
N GLY A 259 30.32 20.66 7.19
CA GLY A 259 30.63 21.79 6.32
C GLY A 259 30.91 23.08 7.09
N LEU A 260 30.08 23.41 8.08
CA LEU A 260 30.29 24.57 8.93
C LEU A 260 31.59 24.48 9.75
N LEU A 261 31.92 23.31 10.31
CA LEU A 261 33.15 23.07 11.03
C LEU A 261 34.40 23.27 10.13
N LEU A 262 34.34 22.78 8.88
CA LEU A 262 35.42 22.98 7.91
C LEU A 262 35.61 24.48 7.60
N ILE A 263 34.53 25.23 7.40
CA ILE A 263 34.60 26.68 7.16
C ILE A 263 35.26 27.39 8.36
N VAL A 264 34.86 27.05 9.59
CA VAL A 264 35.46 27.60 10.81
C VAL A 264 36.96 27.32 10.88
N LEU A 265 37.37 26.07 10.60
CA LEU A 265 38.79 25.67 10.58
C LEU A 265 39.59 26.45 9.53
N ILE A 266 39.03 26.65 8.33
CA ILE A 266 39.70 27.43 7.26
C ILE A 266 39.85 28.90 7.66
N VAL A 267 38.81 29.49 8.24
CA VAL A 267 38.85 30.91 8.66
C VAL A 267 39.81 31.12 9.82
N THR A 268 39.81 30.22 10.81
CA THR A 268 40.69 30.34 12.00
C THR A 268 42.14 30.01 11.66
N GLY A 269 42.36 29.01 10.72
CA GLY A 269 43.69 28.67 10.25
C GLY A 269 44.39 29.80 9.44
N LYS A 270 43.60 30.61 8.72
CA LYS A 270 44.12 31.79 8.00
C LYS A 270 44.50 32.95 8.94
N LYS A 271 44.00 33.02 10.18
CA LYS A 271 44.38 34.03 11.16
C LYS A 271 45.68 33.74 11.93
N LYS A 272 46.24 32.54 11.76
CA LYS A 272 47.51 32.14 12.40
C LYS A 272 48.76 32.23 11.49
N LYS A 273 48.63 32.76 10.29
CA LYS A 273 49.72 33.14 9.40
C LYS A 273 49.74 34.65 9.24
#